data_7ff8f45a7d4cf58b0c2b8f5998a41058
#
_entry.id   7ff8f45a7d4cf58b0c2b8f5998a41058
#
_cell.length_a   1.000
_cell.length_b   1.000
_cell.length_c   1.000
_cell.angle_alpha   90.00
_cell.angle_beta   90.00
_cell.angle_gamma   90.00
#
_symmetry.space_group_name_H-M   'P 1'
#
loop_
_entity.id
_entity.type
_entity.pdbx_description
1 polymer ?
#
loop_
_entity_poly.entity_id
_entity_poly.type
_entity_poly.pdbx_seq_one_letter_code
_entity_poly.pdbx_strand_id
1 'polypeptide(L)'
;IFRRTEPDAAPADYTCITGHVLELTLPPQLEEISSTRIREAVDANRDVSNLIDPMAQEFIYRRGLYLREPQDKPVLRTEDLAFLPCPAPESRTEQLLRQIFPDDGGPMLERLRASGDELLLLTDGVSGHVLGAASYRCLDSQHLFARLNDAALSAVVRQNAGGRTLLVSGLFVPRGDRQLDFGQLLLTEVLTTALSREYTYALYCPLEGAVSGYGRQLAQLQGFVPVQHREGCDVLGVDMRCPIVLR
;
A
#
# COMPACT_ATOMS: atom_id res chain seq x y z
N ILE A 1 23.27 12.53 22.65
CA ILE A 1 24.07 11.72 21.71
C ILE A 1 23.30 10.45 21.47
N PHE A 2 23.05 10.13 20.20
CA PHE A 2 22.46 8.85 19.80
C PHE A 2 23.60 7.88 19.45
N ARG A 3 23.63 6.74 20.11
CA ARG A 3 24.60 5.68 19.84
C ARG A 3 23.90 4.55 19.07
N ARG A 4 24.54 4.09 17.99
CA ARG A 4 24.15 2.83 17.34
C ARG A 4 24.77 1.68 18.12
N THR A 5 24.00 0.66 18.37
CA THR A 5 24.47 -0.54 19.08
C THR A 5 25.24 -1.41 18.09
N GLU A 6 26.54 -1.24 18.02
CA GLU A 6 27.40 -2.22 17.35
C GLU A 6 27.80 -3.29 18.38
N PRO A 7 27.68 -4.59 18.06
CA PRO A 7 27.92 -5.67 19.02
C PRO A 7 29.31 -5.64 19.69
N ASP A 8 30.31 -5.08 19.00
CA ASP A 8 31.71 -5.04 19.45
C ASP A 8 32.27 -3.60 19.68
N ALA A 9 31.38 -2.59 19.76
CA ALA A 9 31.84 -1.22 19.94
C ALA A 9 32.40 -0.99 21.33
N ALA A 10 33.63 -0.48 21.42
CA ALA A 10 34.21 -0.05 22.68
C ALA A 10 33.34 1.05 23.34
N PRO A 11 33.32 1.12 24.70
CA PRO A 11 32.61 2.18 25.40
C PRO A 11 33.05 3.55 24.87
N ALA A 12 32.10 4.44 24.60
CA ALA A 12 32.43 5.77 24.12
C ALA A 12 33.07 6.58 25.26
N ASP A 13 34.21 7.24 24.97
CA ASP A 13 34.90 8.13 25.90
C ASP A 13 34.38 9.57 25.69
N TYR A 14 33.69 10.11 26.69
CA TYR A 14 33.15 11.47 26.70
C TYR A 14 33.96 12.44 27.56
N THR A 15 35.16 12.07 27.99
CA THR A 15 36.01 12.88 28.92
C THR A 15 36.37 14.24 28.35
N CYS A 16 36.33 14.42 27.04
CA CYS A 16 36.58 15.70 26.37
C CYS A 16 35.36 16.65 26.34
N ILE A 17 34.17 16.21 26.79
CA ILE A 17 32.97 17.00 26.78
C ILE A 17 32.73 17.64 28.14
N THR A 18 32.75 18.98 28.18
CA THR A 18 32.39 19.74 29.38
C THR A 18 30.87 19.93 29.40
N GLY A 19 30.18 19.22 30.31
CA GLY A 19 28.73 19.30 30.46
C GLY A 19 28.09 17.94 30.78
N HIS A 20 26.74 17.89 30.71
CA HIS A 20 26.00 16.66 30.90
C HIS A 20 25.86 15.95 29.57
N VAL A 21 26.28 14.70 29.48
CA VAL A 21 26.07 13.83 28.32
C VAL A 21 24.87 12.96 28.62
N LEU A 22 23.83 13.05 27.75
CA LEU A 22 22.69 12.16 27.75
C LEU A 22 22.87 11.18 26.58
N GLU A 23 23.04 9.90 26.88
CA GLU A 23 22.99 8.83 25.88
C GLU A 23 21.54 8.40 25.66
N LEU A 24 21.13 8.38 24.39
CA LEU A 24 19.82 7.91 23.97
C LEU A 24 20.01 6.70 23.06
N THR A 25 19.38 5.60 23.41
CA THR A 25 19.35 4.40 22.57
C THR A 25 18.21 4.53 21.56
N LEU A 26 18.53 4.33 20.29
CA LEU A 26 17.50 4.29 19.24
C LEU A 26 16.72 2.97 19.34
N PRO A 27 15.41 2.99 19.07
CA PRO A 27 14.66 1.76 18.84
C PRO A 27 15.33 0.92 17.73
N PRO A 28 15.35 -0.43 17.84
CA PRO A 28 16.04 -1.29 16.87
C PRO A 28 15.64 -1.04 15.41
N GLN A 29 14.38 -0.68 15.18
CA GLN A 29 13.85 -0.38 13.84
C GLN A 29 14.50 0.89 13.22
N LEU A 30 15.01 1.82 14.06
CA LEU A 30 15.65 3.05 13.61
C LEU A 30 17.17 2.91 13.56
N GLU A 31 17.76 1.91 14.21
CA GLU A 31 19.22 1.67 14.18
C GLU A 31 19.72 1.33 12.79
N GLU A 32 18.90 0.62 12.00
CA GLU A 32 19.22 0.23 10.63
C GLU A 32 19.07 1.39 9.62
N ILE A 33 18.41 2.51 9.99
CA ILE A 33 18.23 3.65 9.10
C ILE A 33 19.52 4.46 9.05
N SER A 34 20.10 4.54 7.85
CA SER A 34 21.29 5.37 7.62
C SER A 34 21.10 6.24 6.37
N SER A 35 21.80 7.37 6.35
CA SER A 35 21.83 8.23 5.15
C SER A 35 22.36 7.49 3.93
N THR A 36 23.27 6.55 4.11
CA THR A 36 23.81 5.70 3.04
C THR A 36 22.71 4.78 2.50
N ARG A 37 21.97 4.10 3.37
CA ARG A 37 20.86 3.21 2.98
C ARG A 37 19.74 3.96 2.27
N ILE A 38 19.42 5.17 2.73
CA ILE A 38 18.42 6.03 2.05
C ILE A 38 18.91 6.41 0.65
N ARG A 39 20.16 6.84 0.49
CA ARG A 39 20.72 7.21 -0.82
C ARG A 39 20.77 6.02 -1.78
N GLU A 40 21.17 4.86 -1.29
CA GLU A 40 21.19 3.61 -2.08
C GLU A 40 19.76 3.19 -2.47
N ALA A 41 18.79 3.36 -1.59
CA ALA A 41 17.39 3.08 -1.91
C ALA A 41 16.84 4.05 -2.97
N VAL A 42 17.16 5.36 -2.85
CA VAL A 42 16.81 6.37 -3.87
C VAL A 42 17.48 6.04 -5.21
N ASP A 43 18.78 5.72 -5.20
CA ASP A 43 19.53 5.34 -6.40
C ASP A 43 18.97 4.05 -7.05
N ALA A 44 18.52 3.10 -6.23
CA ALA A 44 17.86 1.88 -6.68
C ALA A 44 16.36 2.08 -7.01
N ASN A 45 15.86 3.32 -6.91
CA ASN A 45 14.47 3.69 -7.15
C ASN A 45 13.47 2.90 -6.27
N ARG A 46 13.85 2.70 -4.99
CA ARG A 46 13.00 2.07 -3.96
C ARG A 46 12.25 3.14 -3.19
N ASP A 47 11.08 2.77 -2.71
CA ASP A 47 10.32 3.65 -1.81
C ASP A 47 11.07 3.88 -0.50
N VAL A 48 11.19 5.16 -0.12
CA VAL A 48 11.83 5.61 1.11
C VAL A 48 10.86 6.36 2.04
N SER A 49 9.56 6.32 1.75
CA SER A 49 8.52 7.03 2.50
C SER A 49 8.46 6.64 3.98
N ASN A 50 8.84 5.39 4.29
CA ASN A 50 8.91 4.90 5.66
C ASN A 50 10.23 5.26 6.39
N LEU A 51 11.20 5.84 5.68
CA LEU A 51 12.54 6.11 6.20
C LEU A 51 12.81 7.60 6.42
N ILE A 52 12.07 8.46 5.71
CA ILE A 52 12.24 9.93 5.75
C ILE A 52 10.89 10.64 5.70
N ASP A 53 10.91 11.90 6.13
CA ASP A 53 9.74 12.76 6.03
C ASP A 53 9.28 12.91 4.57
N PRO A 54 7.95 12.89 4.29
CA PRO A 54 7.40 13.01 2.92
C PRO A 54 7.87 14.27 2.18
N MET A 55 8.02 15.40 2.87
CA MET A 55 8.53 16.64 2.23
C MET A 55 10.00 16.51 1.84
N ALA A 56 10.81 15.81 2.66
CA ALA A 56 12.20 15.54 2.32
C ALA A 56 12.30 14.57 1.12
N GLN A 57 11.43 13.56 1.07
CA GLN A 57 11.33 12.65 -0.05
C GLN A 57 10.96 13.38 -1.34
N GLU A 58 9.91 14.20 -1.31
CA GLU A 58 9.50 15.01 -2.45
C GLU A 58 10.63 15.93 -2.95
N PHE A 59 11.32 16.58 -2.02
CA PHE A 59 12.47 17.44 -2.37
C PHE A 59 13.59 16.65 -3.06
N ILE A 60 13.93 15.45 -2.53
CA ILE A 60 14.94 14.58 -3.11
C ILE A 60 14.57 14.19 -4.54
N TYR A 61 13.33 13.74 -4.77
CA TYR A 61 12.87 13.31 -6.08
C TYR A 61 12.72 14.47 -7.06
N ARG A 62 12.15 15.58 -6.62
CA ARG A 62 11.99 16.79 -7.45
C ARG A 62 13.34 17.35 -7.93
N ARG A 63 14.38 17.23 -7.11
CA ARG A 63 15.73 17.70 -7.42
C ARG A 63 16.63 16.64 -8.06
N GLY A 64 16.17 15.39 -8.18
CA GLY A 64 16.96 14.28 -8.68
C GLY A 64 18.23 14.02 -7.86
N LEU A 65 18.16 14.22 -6.53
CA LEU A 65 19.32 14.05 -5.66
C LEU A 65 19.66 12.58 -5.47
N TYR A 66 20.96 12.30 -5.27
CA TYR A 66 21.50 10.96 -4.96
C TYR A 66 21.42 9.95 -6.09
N LEU A 67 21.10 10.36 -7.30
CA LEU A 67 21.21 9.52 -8.48
C LEU A 67 22.65 9.52 -8.98
N ARG A 68 23.19 8.33 -9.29
CA ARG A 68 24.52 8.17 -9.85
C ARG A 68 24.45 8.34 -11.38
N GLU A 69 25.37 9.09 -11.95
CA GLU A 69 25.50 9.23 -13.41
C GLU A 69 26.41 8.11 -13.98
N PRO A 70 26.13 7.63 -15.21
CA PRO A 70 24.90 7.77 -15.99
C PRO A 70 23.81 6.84 -15.51
N GLN A 71 22.60 7.35 -15.34
CA GLN A 71 21.46 6.57 -14.87
C GLN A 71 20.49 6.34 -16.02
N ASP A 72 20.50 5.15 -16.57
CA ASP A 72 19.48 4.70 -17.54
C ASP A 72 18.19 4.22 -16.87
N LYS A 73 18.12 4.34 -15.54
CA LYS A 73 16.91 3.94 -14.79
C LYS A 73 15.93 5.10 -14.76
N PRO A 74 14.71 4.90 -15.27
CA PRO A 74 13.67 5.90 -15.09
C PRO A 74 13.38 6.05 -13.59
N VAL A 75 13.64 7.22 -13.03
CA VAL A 75 13.15 7.57 -11.71
C VAL A 75 11.67 7.81 -11.86
N LEU A 76 10.84 6.91 -11.34
CA LEU A 76 9.43 7.21 -11.19
C LEU A 76 9.29 8.31 -10.15
N ARG A 77 8.97 9.49 -10.65
CA ARG A 77 8.51 10.57 -9.81
C ARG A 77 7.03 10.31 -9.55
N THR A 78 6.55 10.60 -8.35
CA THR A 78 5.12 10.59 -8.07
C THR A 78 4.34 11.52 -9.00
N GLU A 79 5.01 12.54 -9.54
CA GLU A 79 4.50 13.45 -10.58
C GLU A 79 4.21 12.75 -11.92
N ASP A 80 4.89 11.63 -12.19
CA ASP A 80 4.73 10.84 -13.42
C ASP A 80 3.65 9.75 -13.28
N LEU A 81 3.01 9.64 -12.12
CA LEU A 81 1.94 8.69 -11.86
C LEU A 81 0.59 9.38 -11.84
N ALA A 82 -0.41 8.74 -12.42
CA ALA A 82 -1.78 9.23 -12.40
C ALA A 82 -2.74 8.14 -11.93
N PHE A 83 -3.70 8.53 -11.10
CA PHE A 83 -4.82 7.68 -10.71
C PHE A 83 -6.04 8.01 -11.55
N LEU A 84 -6.57 7.01 -12.23
CA LEU A 84 -7.74 7.14 -13.11
C LEU A 84 -8.89 6.29 -12.58
N PRO A 85 -9.96 6.91 -12.07
CA PRO A 85 -11.19 6.18 -11.76
C PRO A 85 -11.77 5.58 -13.03
N CYS A 86 -12.13 4.30 -12.96
CA CYS A 86 -12.71 3.55 -14.07
C CYS A 86 -13.98 2.85 -13.54
N PRO A 87 -15.18 3.35 -13.84
CA PRO A 87 -16.43 2.80 -13.29
C PRO A 87 -16.76 1.40 -13.80
N ALA A 88 -16.16 0.98 -14.90
CA ALA A 88 -16.32 -0.36 -15.45
C ALA A 88 -15.03 -0.83 -16.13
N PRO A 89 -14.71 -2.14 -16.12
CA PRO A 89 -13.53 -2.68 -16.78
C PRO A 89 -13.53 -2.40 -18.29
N GLU A 90 -12.47 -1.74 -18.75
CA GLU A 90 -12.22 -1.40 -20.14
C GLU A 90 -11.13 -2.29 -20.77
N SER A 91 -10.83 -2.07 -22.04
CA SER A 91 -9.79 -2.82 -22.78
C SER A 91 -8.40 -2.73 -22.13
N ARG A 92 -8.08 -1.58 -21.49
CA ARG A 92 -6.82 -1.41 -20.74
C ARG A 92 -6.76 -2.31 -19.52
N THR A 93 -7.87 -2.46 -18.80
CA THR A 93 -7.99 -3.39 -17.67
C THR A 93 -7.81 -4.83 -18.14
N GLU A 94 -8.38 -5.19 -19.28
CA GLU A 94 -8.23 -6.53 -19.86
C GLU A 94 -6.77 -6.85 -20.19
N GLN A 95 -6.04 -5.91 -20.78
CA GLN A 95 -4.61 -6.09 -21.07
C GLN A 95 -3.80 -6.32 -19.79
N LEU A 96 -4.06 -5.51 -18.75
CA LEU A 96 -3.42 -5.67 -17.45
C LEU A 96 -3.72 -7.05 -16.84
N LEU A 97 -4.98 -7.48 -16.85
CA LEU A 97 -5.38 -8.78 -16.28
C LEU A 97 -4.77 -9.96 -17.04
N ARG A 98 -4.66 -9.88 -18.37
CA ARG A 98 -3.98 -10.91 -19.17
C ARG A 98 -2.48 -10.98 -18.89
N GLN A 99 -1.86 -9.85 -18.56
CA GLN A 99 -0.45 -9.83 -18.14
C GLN A 99 -0.24 -10.49 -16.77
N ILE A 100 -1.17 -10.29 -15.83
CA ILE A 100 -1.10 -10.84 -14.46
C ILE A 100 -1.53 -12.30 -14.42
N PHE A 101 -2.59 -12.65 -15.18
CA PHE A 101 -3.22 -13.95 -15.24
C PHE A 101 -3.26 -14.45 -16.70
N PRO A 102 -2.17 -14.98 -17.25
CA PRO A 102 -2.10 -15.37 -18.66
C PRO A 102 -3.23 -16.30 -19.09
N ASP A 103 -3.58 -17.27 -18.22
CA ASP A 103 -4.61 -18.27 -18.50
C ASP A 103 -6.02 -17.86 -18.04
N ASP A 104 -6.12 -17.01 -17.00
CA ASP A 104 -7.38 -16.66 -16.31
C ASP A 104 -7.80 -15.18 -16.49
N GLY A 105 -7.09 -14.40 -17.30
CA GLY A 105 -7.37 -12.97 -17.47
C GLY A 105 -8.79 -12.66 -17.96
N GLY A 106 -9.30 -13.46 -18.87
CA GLY A 106 -10.70 -13.37 -19.35
C GLY A 106 -11.73 -13.68 -18.26
N PRO A 107 -11.67 -14.84 -17.61
CA PRO A 107 -12.52 -15.16 -16.46
C PRO A 107 -12.44 -14.12 -15.33
N MET A 108 -11.27 -13.58 -15.03
CA MET A 108 -11.12 -12.54 -14.03
C MET A 108 -11.82 -11.24 -14.44
N LEU A 109 -11.73 -10.85 -15.71
CA LEU A 109 -12.44 -9.70 -16.24
C LEU A 109 -13.96 -9.85 -16.09
N GLU A 110 -14.50 -11.03 -16.39
CA GLU A 110 -15.95 -11.31 -16.22
C GLU A 110 -16.35 -11.27 -14.73
N ARG A 111 -15.53 -11.78 -13.83
CA ARG A 111 -15.77 -11.67 -12.37
C ARG A 111 -15.78 -10.21 -11.91
N LEU A 112 -14.86 -9.38 -12.41
CA LEU A 112 -14.85 -7.94 -12.13
C LEU A 112 -16.10 -7.23 -12.68
N ARG A 113 -16.54 -7.56 -13.89
CA ARG A 113 -17.78 -7.03 -14.46
C ARG A 113 -19.00 -7.45 -13.64
N ALA A 114 -19.08 -8.73 -13.29
CA ALA A 114 -20.17 -9.27 -12.48
C ALA A 114 -20.18 -8.71 -11.05
N SER A 115 -19.01 -8.40 -10.50
CA SER A 115 -18.93 -7.81 -9.17
C SER A 115 -19.58 -6.43 -9.13
N GLY A 116 -19.52 -5.68 -10.22
CA GLY A 116 -19.96 -4.31 -10.32
C GLY A 116 -19.13 -3.37 -9.44
N ASP A 117 -17.90 -3.73 -9.11
CA ASP A 117 -16.98 -2.90 -8.34
C ASP A 117 -16.40 -1.78 -9.21
N GLU A 118 -16.08 -0.65 -8.57
CA GLU A 118 -15.33 0.42 -9.19
C GLU A 118 -13.86 0.01 -9.29
N LEU A 119 -13.18 0.49 -10.32
CA LEU A 119 -11.75 0.32 -10.49
C LEU A 119 -11.03 1.63 -10.34
N LEU A 120 -9.87 1.59 -9.71
CA LEU A 120 -8.87 2.65 -9.73
C LEU A 120 -7.65 2.13 -10.50
N LEU A 121 -7.32 2.78 -11.60
CA LEU A 121 -6.14 2.46 -12.38
C LEU A 121 -4.98 3.35 -11.95
N LEU A 122 -3.82 2.76 -11.76
CA LEU A 122 -2.54 3.47 -11.66
C LEU A 122 -1.87 3.45 -13.03
N THR A 123 -1.58 4.60 -13.56
CA THR A 123 -0.99 4.76 -14.90
C THR A 123 0.29 5.56 -14.83
N ASP A 124 1.19 5.29 -15.76
CA ASP A 124 2.28 6.19 -16.07
C ASP A 124 1.70 7.45 -16.74
N GLY A 125 1.93 8.60 -16.16
CA GLY A 125 1.34 9.87 -16.58
C GLY A 125 1.86 10.36 -17.94
N VAL A 126 3.01 9.85 -18.40
CA VAL A 126 3.61 10.23 -19.69
C VAL A 126 3.12 9.30 -20.80
N SER A 127 3.24 8.00 -20.61
CA SER A 127 2.86 7.01 -21.63
C SER A 127 1.39 6.58 -21.57
N GLY A 128 0.71 6.83 -20.45
CA GLY A 128 -0.65 6.34 -20.18
C GLY A 128 -0.74 4.82 -20.00
N HIS A 129 0.41 4.14 -19.88
CA HIS A 129 0.44 2.70 -19.65
C HIS A 129 -0.12 2.36 -18.25
N VAL A 130 -0.95 1.31 -18.17
CA VAL A 130 -1.52 0.87 -16.89
C VAL A 130 -0.50 0.05 -16.14
N LEU A 131 -0.11 0.52 -14.96
CA LEU A 131 0.87 -0.10 -14.06
C LEU A 131 0.21 -1.03 -13.04
N GLY A 132 -1.07 -0.78 -12.73
CA GLY A 132 -1.83 -1.59 -11.81
C GLY A 132 -3.29 -1.11 -11.69
N ALA A 133 -4.08 -1.89 -10.98
CA ALA A 133 -5.48 -1.55 -10.70
C ALA A 133 -5.90 -2.03 -9.30
N ALA A 134 -6.79 -1.29 -8.66
CA ALA A 134 -7.52 -1.71 -7.48
C ALA A 134 -9.01 -1.84 -7.80
N SER A 135 -9.64 -2.90 -7.32
CA SER A 135 -11.10 -3.10 -7.39
C SER A 135 -11.69 -2.89 -6.01
N TYR A 136 -12.68 -2.03 -5.91
CA TYR A 136 -13.27 -1.65 -4.63
C TYR A 136 -14.72 -1.20 -4.76
N ARG A 137 -15.43 -1.17 -3.65
CA ARG A 137 -16.78 -0.61 -3.54
C ARG A 137 -17.05 -0.05 -2.16
N CYS A 138 -17.73 1.08 -2.11
CA CYS A 138 -18.28 1.65 -0.89
C CYS A 138 -19.69 1.09 -0.65
N LEU A 139 -19.89 0.41 0.48
CA LEU A 139 -21.12 -0.31 0.81
C LEU A 139 -21.67 0.09 2.18
N ASP A 140 -22.98 0.05 2.35
CA ASP A 140 -23.61 -0.06 3.66
C ASP A 140 -23.67 -1.54 4.10
N SER A 141 -24.08 -1.81 5.34
CA SER A 141 -24.12 -3.17 5.88
C SER A 141 -25.13 -4.09 5.19
N GLN A 142 -26.19 -3.55 4.57
CA GLN A 142 -27.17 -4.36 3.84
C GLN A 142 -26.61 -4.80 2.48
N HIS A 143 -25.99 -3.87 1.76
CA HIS A 143 -25.31 -4.17 0.50
C HIS A 143 -24.10 -5.07 0.71
N LEU A 144 -23.37 -4.89 1.83
CA LEU A 144 -22.28 -5.79 2.20
C LEU A 144 -22.81 -7.21 2.44
N PHE A 145 -23.92 -7.36 3.19
CA PHE A 145 -24.55 -8.67 3.42
C PHE A 145 -24.97 -9.33 2.10
N ALA A 146 -25.65 -8.58 1.23
CA ALA A 146 -26.05 -9.08 -0.10
C ALA A 146 -24.85 -9.51 -0.94
N ARG A 147 -23.74 -8.75 -0.85
CA ARG A 147 -22.51 -9.02 -1.60
C ARG A 147 -21.74 -10.24 -1.10
N LEU A 148 -21.65 -10.41 0.22
CA LEU A 148 -20.84 -11.44 0.87
C LEU A 148 -21.69 -12.57 1.48
N ASN A 149 -23.00 -12.39 1.55
CA ASN A 149 -23.94 -13.30 2.20
C ASN A 149 -23.49 -13.66 3.66
N ASP A 150 -23.10 -12.64 4.42
CA ASP A 150 -22.46 -12.80 5.72
C ASP A 150 -23.03 -11.83 6.77
N ALA A 151 -23.92 -12.34 7.60
CA ALA A 151 -24.56 -11.56 8.65
C ALA A 151 -23.59 -11.16 9.77
N ALA A 152 -22.61 -12.03 10.10
CA ALA A 152 -21.64 -11.76 11.17
C ALA A 152 -20.73 -10.60 10.78
N LEU A 153 -20.21 -10.62 9.54
CA LEU A 153 -19.38 -9.54 9.02
C LEU A 153 -20.14 -8.23 8.90
N SER A 154 -21.41 -8.29 8.48
CA SER A 154 -22.28 -7.10 8.44
C SER A 154 -22.55 -6.52 9.81
N ALA A 155 -22.64 -7.36 10.86
CA ALA A 155 -22.76 -6.91 12.25
C ALA A 155 -21.49 -6.19 12.73
N VAL A 156 -20.30 -6.74 12.42
CA VAL A 156 -19.00 -6.10 12.73
C VAL A 156 -18.91 -4.73 12.08
N VAL A 157 -19.26 -4.61 10.80
CA VAL A 157 -19.27 -3.33 10.07
C VAL A 157 -20.23 -2.34 10.72
N ARG A 158 -21.44 -2.78 11.08
CA ARG A 158 -22.43 -1.92 11.71
C ARG A 158 -21.97 -1.38 13.05
N GLN A 159 -21.29 -2.20 13.84
CA GLN A 159 -20.74 -1.79 15.14
C GLN A 159 -19.59 -0.78 14.99
N ASN A 160 -18.70 -0.98 14.02
CA ASN A 160 -17.46 -0.20 13.88
C ASN A 160 -17.61 1.06 13.02
N ALA A 161 -18.50 1.06 12.04
CA ALA A 161 -18.59 2.13 11.05
C ALA A 161 -20.01 2.65 10.81
N GLY A 162 -20.94 2.41 11.72
CA GLY A 162 -22.34 2.83 11.52
C GLY A 162 -22.98 2.21 10.27
N GLY A 163 -22.44 1.08 9.79
CA GLY A 163 -22.91 0.36 8.63
C GLY A 163 -22.25 0.76 7.30
N ARG A 164 -21.34 1.75 7.29
CA ARG A 164 -20.62 2.20 6.10
C ARG A 164 -19.23 1.59 6.03
N THR A 165 -18.91 0.88 4.94
CA THR A 165 -17.61 0.26 4.76
C THR A 165 -17.10 0.35 3.34
N LEU A 166 -15.79 0.44 3.20
CA LEU A 166 -15.07 0.20 1.97
C LEU A 166 -14.80 -1.30 1.85
N LEU A 167 -15.18 -1.93 0.74
CA LEU A 167 -14.77 -3.27 0.39
C LEU A 167 -13.71 -3.20 -0.71
N VAL A 168 -12.50 -3.68 -0.44
CA VAL A 168 -11.44 -3.86 -1.43
C VAL A 168 -11.46 -5.32 -1.86
N SER A 169 -11.77 -5.56 -3.12
CA SER A 169 -11.97 -6.89 -3.70
C SER A 169 -10.84 -7.36 -4.60
N GLY A 170 -9.85 -6.52 -4.88
CA GLY A 170 -8.67 -6.91 -5.64
C GLY A 170 -7.61 -5.82 -5.71
N LEU A 171 -6.35 -6.27 -5.75
CA LEU A 171 -5.19 -5.46 -6.08
C LEU A 171 -4.45 -6.18 -7.20
N PHE A 172 -4.43 -5.57 -8.37
CA PHE A 172 -3.93 -6.17 -9.61
C PHE A 172 -2.68 -5.41 -10.06
N VAL A 173 -1.51 -5.93 -9.74
CA VAL A 173 -0.22 -5.36 -10.14
C VAL A 173 0.65 -6.46 -10.74
N PRO A 174 1.24 -6.23 -11.92
CA PRO A 174 2.16 -7.19 -12.52
C PRO A 174 3.31 -7.54 -11.58
N ARG A 175 3.80 -8.79 -11.67
CA ARG A 175 4.97 -9.21 -10.91
C ARG A 175 6.20 -8.42 -11.35
N GLY A 176 6.96 -7.96 -10.39
CA GLY A 176 8.18 -7.18 -10.63
C GLY A 176 8.67 -6.50 -9.36
N ASP A 177 9.80 -5.83 -9.45
CA ASP A 177 10.46 -5.17 -8.31
C ASP A 177 9.61 -4.09 -7.65
N ARG A 178 8.63 -3.54 -8.38
CA ARG A 178 7.74 -2.47 -7.93
C ARG A 178 6.33 -2.94 -7.59
N GLN A 179 6.08 -4.23 -7.55
CA GLN A 179 4.75 -4.76 -7.30
C GLN A 179 4.18 -4.27 -5.96
N LEU A 180 5.00 -4.26 -4.91
CA LEU A 180 4.59 -3.79 -3.59
C LEU A 180 4.36 -2.28 -3.58
N ASP A 181 5.22 -1.51 -4.22
CA ASP A 181 5.11 -0.04 -4.24
C ASP A 181 3.83 0.41 -4.95
N PHE A 182 3.56 -0.13 -6.13
CA PHE A 182 2.34 0.19 -6.88
C PHE A 182 1.07 -0.29 -6.18
N GLY A 183 1.13 -1.46 -5.57
CA GLY A 183 0.02 -1.98 -4.77
C GLY A 183 -0.25 -1.13 -3.54
N GLN A 184 0.79 -0.64 -2.87
CA GLN A 184 0.68 0.26 -1.72
C GLN A 184 0.07 1.61 -2.13
N LEU A 185 0.53 2.19 -3.23
CA LEU A 185 -0.03 3.44 -3.77
C LEU A 185 -1.52 3.29 -4.07
N LEU A 186 -1.91 2.22 -4.78
CA LEU A 186 -3.30 1.94 -5.10
C LEU A 186 -4.16 1.77 -3.85
N LEU A 187 -3.69 0.98 -2.89
CA LEU A 187 -4.45 0.74 -1.65
C LEU A 187 -4.58 2.03 -0.84
N THR A 188 -3.51 2.80 -0.71
CA THR A 188 -3.53 4.09 0.00
C THR A 188 -4.51 5.07 -0.64
N GLU A 189 -4.50 5.20 -1.96
CA GLU A 189 -5.42 6.10 -2.68
C GLU A 189 -6.88 5.70 -2.51
N VAL A 190 -7.18 4.38 -2.58
CA VAL A 190 -8.54 3.86 -2.35
C VAL A 190 -9.00 4.16 -0.91
N LEU A 191 -8.14 3.93 0.09
CA LEU A 191 -8.44 4.22 1.49
C LEU A 191 -8.66 5.71 1.72
N THR A 192 -7.81 6.56 1.17
CA THR A 192 -7.90 8.03 1.28
C THR A 192 -9.18 8.55 0.64
N THR A 193 -9.50 8.06 -0.56
CA THR A 193 -10.73 8.42 -1.26
C THR A 193 -11.98 7.99 -0.48
N ALA A 194 -11.99 6.79 0.07
CA ALA A 194 -13.11 6.31 0.89
C ALA A 194 -13.24 7.13 2.18
N LEU A 195 -12.13 7.43 2.86
CA LEU A 195 -12.13 8.23 4.08
C LEU A 195 -12.66 9.66 3.82
N SER A 196 -12.31 10.28 2.70
CA SER A 196 -12.85 11.58 2.29
C SER A 196 -14.36 11.58 2.05
N ARG A 197 -14.95 10.40 1.79
CA ARG A 197 -16.39 10.15 1.65
C ARG A 197 -17.03 9.65 2.95
N GLU A 198 -16.34 9.79 4.09
CA GLU A 198 -16.81 9.38 5.43
C GLU A 198 -16.97 7.85 5.62
N TYR A 199 -16.33 7.04 4.80
CA TYR A 199 -16.18 5.61 5.06
C TYR A 199 -14.96 5.42 5.96
N THR A 200 -15.21 4.94 7.16
CA THR A 200 -14.19 4.88 8.22
C THR A 200 -13.73 3.47 8.56
N TYR A 201 -14.32 2.48 7.93
CA TYR A 201 -13.95 1.07 8.08
C TYR A 201 -13.72 0.44 6.71
N ALA A 202 -12.65 -0.33 6.58
CA ALA A 202 -12.33 -1.03 5.34
C ALA A 202 -12.21 -2.53 5.56
N LEU A 203 -12.65 -3.29 4.57
CA LEU A 203 -12.48 -4.74 4.45
C LEU A 203 -11.66 -5.06 3.21
N TYR A 204 -10.71 -5.97 3.33
CA TYR A 204 -10.04 -6.61 2.23
C TYR A 204 -10.56 -8.04 2.08
N CYS A 205 -11.31 -8.29 1.01
CA CYS A 205 -11.90 -9.60 0.70
C CYS A 205 -11.76 -9.84 -0.82
N PRO A 206 -10.64 -10.40 -1.27
CA PRO A 206 -10.35 -10.55 -2.69
C PRO A 206 -11.38 -11.47 -3.38
N LEU A 207 -11.67 -11.16 -4.64
CA LEU A 207 -12.47 -12.03 -5.51
C LEU A 207 -11.80 -13.39 -5.67
N GLU A 208 -12.61 -14.40 -5.94
CA GLU A 208 -12.09 -15.74 -6.23
C GLU A 208 -11.11 -15.69 -7.41
N GLY A 209 -9.94 -16.30 -7.25
CA GLY A 209 -8.83 -16.23 -8.19
C GLY A 209 -7.98 -14.96 -8.12
N ALA A 210 -8.46 -13.89 -7.45
CA ALA A 210 -7.66 -12.68 -7.18
C ALA A 210 -6.85 -12.77 -5.88
N VAL A 211 -6.91 -13.89 -5.18
CA VAL A 211 -6.14 -14.12 -3.96
C VAL A 211 -4.66 -14.11 -4.27
N SER A 212 -3.95 -13.13 -3.75
CA SER A 212 -2.50 -13.01 -3.91
C SER A 212 -1.82 -12.80 -2.57
N GLY A 213 -0.69 -13.47 -2.37
CA GLY A 213 0.11 -13.32 -1.15
C GLY A 213 0.52 -11.86 -0.91
N TYR A 214 0.86 -11.14 -1.99
CA TYR A 214 1.26 -9.74 -1.89
C TYR A 214 0.10 -8.81 -1.48
N GLY A 215 -1.12 -9.03 -1.97
CA GLY A 215 -2.29 -8.22 -1.61
C GLY A 215 -2.63 -8.35 -0.12
N ARG A 216 -2.52 -9.58 0.42
CA ARG A 216 -2.65 -9.82 1.87
C ARG A 216 -1.55 -9.12 2.66
N GLN A 217 -0.30 -9.23 2.21
CA GLN A 217 0.85 -8.56 2.83
C GLN A 217 0.66 -7.04 2.86
N LEU A 218 0.23 -6.44 1.75
CA LEU A 218 -0.05 -5.02 1.67
C LEU A 218 -1.16 -4.58 2.62
N ALA A 219 -2.27 -5.32 2.67
CA ALA A 219 -3.35 -5.03 3.60
C ALA A 219 -2.85 -5.07 5.06
N GLN A 220 -2.04 -6.07 5.41
CA GLN A 220 -1.45 -6.17 6.75
C GLN A 220 -0.49 -5.01 7.06
N LEU A 221 0.32 -4.58 6.10
CA LEU A 221 1.19 -3.40 6.24
C LEU A 221 0.39 -2.11 6.46
N GLN A 222 -0.82 -2.03 5.92
CA GLN A 222 -1.75 -0.91 6.15
C GLN A 222 -2.60 -1.09 7.42
N GLY A 223 -2.25 -2.03 8.29
CA GLY A 223 -2.91 -2.23 9.58
C GLY A 223 -4.18 -3.07 9.54
N PHE A 224 -4.49 -3.71 8.42
CA PHE A 224 -5.61 -4.65 8.37
C PHE A 224 -5.29 -5.89 9.21
N VAL A 225 -6.27 -6.32 10.01
CA VAL A 225 -6.20 -7.51 10.84
C VAL A 225 -7.26 -8.52 10.43
N PRO A 226 -7.04 -9.84 10.63
CA PRO A 226 -8.05 -10.84 10.35
C PRO A 226 -9.32 -10.60 11.18
N VAL A 227 -10.46 -10.50 10.51
CA VAL A 227 -11.78 -10.33 11.16
C VAL A 227 -12.68 -11.54 10.96
N GLN A 228 -12.41 -12.34 9.91
CA GLN A 228 -13.16 -13.56 9.65
C GLN A 228 -12.31 -14.53 8.82
N HIS A 229 -12.40 -15.81 9.16
CA HIS A 229 -11.81 -16.88 8.38
C HIS A 229 -12.82 -17.42 7.36
N ARG A 230 -12.38 -17.58 6.11
CA ARG A 230 -13.13 -18.21 5.02
C ARG A 230 -12.28 -19.28 4.35
N GLU A 231 -12.91 -20.28 3.75
CA GLU A 231 -12.21 -21.25 2.94
C GLU A 231 -11.44 -20.56 1.80
N GLY A 232 -10.10 -20.72 1.84
CA GLY A 232 -9.19 -20.16 0.84
C GLY A 232 -8.74 -18.71 1.04
N CYS A 233 -9.39 -17.91 1.91
CA CYS A 233 -8.99 -16.52 2.15
C CYS A 233 -9.57 -15.96 3.45
N ASP A 234 -8.71 -15.35 4.28
CA ASP A 234 -9.17 -14.56 5.42
C ASP A 234 -9.70 -13.20 4.94
N VAL A 235 -10.82 -12.77 5.52
CA VAL A 235 -11.26 -11.39 5.40
C VAL A 235 -10.49 -10.55 6.41
N LEU A 236 -9.84 -9.51 5.94
CA LEU A 236 -9.09 -8.58 6.79
C LEU A 236 -9.88 -7.28 6.92
N GLY A 237 -9.80 -6.63 8.08
CA GLY A 237 -10.49 -5.37 8.34
C GLY A 237 -9.61 -4.36 9.04
N VAL A 238 -9.87 -3.07 8.82
CA VAL A 238 -9.19 -1.95 9.50
C VAL A 238 -10.16 -0.81 9.80
N ASP A 239 -10.03 -0.25 11.00
CA ASP A 239 -10.66 1.05 11.33
C ASP A 239 -9.71 2.17 10.89
N MET A 240 -10.06 2.87 9.83
CA MET A 240 -9.23 3.92 9.22
C MET A 240 -9.16 5.20 10.07
N ARG A 241 -9.97 5.32 11.12
CA ARG A 241 -9.90 6.45 12.07
C ARG A 241 -8.76 6.29 13.07
N CYS A 242 -8.32 5.08 13.29
CA CYS A 242 -7.17 4.82 14.14
C CYS A 242 -5.90 5.16 13.38
N PRO A 243 -5.04 6.09 13.88
CA PRO A 243 -3.75 6.32 13.25
C PRO A 243 -3.00 4.98 13.22
N ILE A 244 -2.45 4.64 12.06
CA ILE A 244 -1.57 3.49 11.91
C ILE A 244 -0.34 3.80 12.75
N VAL A 245 -0.34 3.31 13.98
CA VAL A 245 0.87 3.31 14.79
C VAL A 245 1.72 2.20 14.17
N LEU A 246 2.71 2.60 13.38
CA LEU A 246 3.76 1.69 12.94
C LEU A 246 4.39 1.10 14.20
N ARG A 247 4.03 -0.13 14.52
CA ARG A 247 4.62 -0.92 15.60
C ARG A 247 5.85 -1.64 15.12
#